data_17b01385b72a7e8547e832df0c171aae
#
_entry.id   17b01385b72a7e8547e832df0c171aae
#
_cell.length_a   1.000
_cell.length_b   1.000
_cell.length_c   1.000
_cell.angle_alpha   90.00
_cell.angle_beta   90.00
_cell.angle_gamma   90.00
#
_symmetry.space_group_name_H-M   'P 1'
#
loop_
_entity.id
_entity.type
_entity.pdbx_description
1 polymer ?
#
loop_
_entity_poly.entity_id
_entity_poly.type
_entity_poly.pdbx_seq_one_letter_code
_entity_poly.pdbx_strand_id
1 'polypeptide(L)'
;MATKSQFIIKRRDKSVDDIVIESEGLTIGRLTGNDLVLNNRAVSRTHAGIREFSGEYWIFNLSESNGTMLNGWLVDKTPLLDGDVIQIGAYSLLANYVKKALSLTVQMDTEIHPV
;
A
#
# COMPACT_ATOMS: atom_id res chain seq x y z
N MET A 1 1.75 -4.95 26.23
CA MET A 1 2.90 -4.84 25.38
C MET A 1 2.47 -4.66 23.94
N ALA A 2 2.98 -3.65 23.29
CA ALA A 2 2.56 -3.40 21.92
C ALA A 2 3.15 -4.46 20.99
N THR A 3 2.32 -4.99 20.14
CA THR A 3 2.75 -5.96 19.16
C THR A 3 2.83 -5.27 17.81
N LYS A 4 3.96 -5.35 17.17
CA LYS A 4 4.12 -4.73 15.87
C LYS A 4 3.54 -5.61 14.80
N SER A 5 2.96 -4.98 13.81
CA SER A 5 2.43 -5.68 12.65
C SER A 5 3.56 -5.96 11.67
N GLN A 6 3.35 -6.92 10.81
CA GLN A 6 4.32 -7.28 9.79
C GLN A 6 3.78 -6.97 8.41
N PHE A 7 4.57 -6.25 7.63
CA PHE A 7 4.22 -5.93 6.26
C PHE A 7 5.31 -6.51 5.35
N ILE A 8 4.90 -7.18 4.29
CA ILE A 8 5.83 -7.76 3.33
C ILE A 8 5.64 -7.01 2.03
N ILE A 9 6.68 -6.31 1.59
CA ILE A 9 6.60 -5.51 0.37
C ILE A 9 7.27 -6.26 -0.75
N LYS A 10 6.51 -6.56 -1.80
CA LYS A 10 6.99 -7.27 -2.96
C LYS A 10 6.88 -6.40 -4.18
N ARG A 11 7.79 -6.54 -5.11
CA ARG A 11 7.69 -5.87 -6.41
C ARG A 11 7.30 -6.90 -7.45
N ARG A 12 6.24 -6.60 -8.19
CA ARG A 12 5.74 -7.54 -9.18
C ARG A 12 6.78 -7.90 -10.22
N ASP A 13 7.61 -6.95 -10.61
CA ASP A 13 8.64 -7.17 -11.61
C ASP A 13 9.89 -7.84 -11.02
N LYS A 14 9.89 -8.07 -9.71
CA LYS A 14 11.00 -8.73 -9.01
C LYS A 14 12.32 -8.01 -9.18
N SER A 15 12.25 -6.69 -9.37
CA SER A 15 13.46 -5.89 -9.53
C SER A 15 14.31 -5.85 -8.27
N VAL A 16 13.70 -6.06 -7.12
CA VAL A 16 14.41 -6.10 -5.84
C VAL A 16 13.81 -7.21 -4.99
N ASP A 17 14.53 -7.60 -3.97
CA ASP A 17 14.05 -8.64 -3.06
C ASP A 17 12.89 -8.12 -2.21
N ASP A 18 12.11 -9.05 -1.68
CA ASP A 18 11.02 -8.70 -0.78
C ASP A 18 11.59 -8.07 0.48
N ILE A 19 10.87 -7.11 1.01
CA ILE A 19 11.26 -6.40 2.23
C ILE A 19 10.21 -6.66 3.28
N VAL A 20 10.65 -7.01 4.49
CA VAL A 20 9.74 -7.20 5.61
C VAL A 20 9.89 -6.00 6.54
N ILE A 21 8.78 -5.34 6.83
CA ILE A 21 8.76 -4.20 7.72
C ILE A 21 7.92 -4.56 8.94
N GLU A 22 8.49 -4.42 10.13
CA GLU A 22 7.74 -4.64 11.36
C GLU A 22 7.53 -3.29 12.00
N SER A 23 6.28 -2.89 12.14
CA SER A 23 5.95 -1.55 12.62
C SER A 23 4.51 -1.52 13.08
N GLU A 24 4.15 -0.48 13.81
CA GLU A 24 2.77 -0.30 14.24
C GLU A 24 1.89 0.13 13.09
N GLY A 25 2.45 0.64 12.03
CA GLY A 25 1.72 1.05 10.85
C GLY A 25 2.66 1.23 9.69
N LEU A 26 2.11 1.37 8.49
CA LEU A 26 2.89 1.56 7.27
C LEU A 26 2.44 2.85 6.63
N THR A 27 3.38 3.74 6.32
CA THR A 27 3.05 4.95 5.55
C THR A 27 3.50 4.77 4.12
N ILE A 28 2.69 5.27 3.20
CA ILE A 28 2.91 5.14 1.77
C ILE A 28 2.88 6.53 1.16
N GLY A 29 3.87 6.87 0.39
CA GLY A 29 3.88 8.17 -0.25
C GLY A 29 5.10 8.40 -1.11
N ARG A 30 5.18 9.62 -1.68
CA ARG A 30 6.25 9.96 -2.60
C ARG A 30 7.55 10.31 -1.89
N LEU A 31 7.48 10.82 -0.68
CA LEU A 31 8.69 11.23 0.04
C LEU A 31 9.44 10.05 0.61
N THR A 32 10.74 10.16 0.67
CA THR A 32 11.61 9.09 1.13
C THR A 32 11.45 8.77 2.61
N GLY A 33 10.78 9.62 3.37
CA GLY A 33 10.50 9.31 4.77
C GLY A 33 9.38 8.32 4.97
N ASN A 34 8.67 7.94 3.93
CA ASN A 34 7.60 6.95 4.04
C ASN A 34 8.18 5.55 4.11
N ASP A 35 7.43 4.63 4.72
CA ASP A 35 7.85 3.25 4.78
C ASP A 35 7.85 2.60 3.41
N LEU A 36 6.84 2.90 2.60
CA LEU A 36 6.78 2.46 1.22
C LEU A 36 6.81 3.71 0.34
N VAL A 37 7.86 3.87 -0.42
CA VAL A 37 8.03 5.04 -1.28
C VAL A 37 7.58 4.71 -2.68
N LEU A 38 6.62 5.49 -3.19
CA LEU A 38 6.14 5.37 -4.55
C LEU A 38 6.49 6.67 -5.25
N ASN A 39 7.62 6.67 -5.97
CA ASN A 39 8.18 7.87 -6.53
C ASN A 39 7.53 8.22 -7.85
N ASN A 40 6.38 8.85 -7.79
CA ASN A 40 5.64 9.25 -8.97
C ASN A 40 4.88 10.53 -8.63
N ARG A 41 4.80 11.45 -9.58
CA ARG A 41 4.22 12.76 -9.30
C ARG A 41 2.72 12.70 -8.99
N ALA A 42 2.04 11.63 -9.36
CA ALA A 42 0.63 11.47 -9.02
C ALA A 42 0.42 10.95 -7.60
N VAL A 43 1.50 10.69 -6.88
CA VAL A 43 1.43 10.21 -5.50
C VAL A 43 1.71 11.39 -4.58
N SER A 44 0.87 11.58 -3.58
CA SER A 44 1.05 12.67 -2.61
C SER A 44 2.25 12.37 -1.71
N ARG A 45 2.81 13.40 -1.11
CA ARG A 45 3.98 13.26 -0.24
C ARG A 45 3.76 12.18 0.80
N THR A 46 2.63 12.22 1.51
CA THR A 46 2.15 11.13 2.35
C THR A 46 0.76 10.83 1.81
N HIS A 47 0.58 9.68 1.22
CA HIS A 47 -0.62 9.42 0.43
C HIS A 47 -1.61 8.52 1.16
N ALA A 48 -1.13 7.51 1.83
CA ALA A 48 -1.99 6.56 2.51
C ALA A 48 -1.26 5.93 3.70
N GLY A 49 -2.00 5.33 4.57
CA GLY A 49 -1.44 4.60 5.69
C GLY A 49 -2.20 3.30 5.90
N ILE A 50 -1.54 2.32 6.46
CA ILE A 50 -2.16 1.05 6.79
C ILE A 50 -1.85 0.75 8.25
N ARG A 51 -2.86 0.34 9.00
CA ARG A 51 -2.69 -0.06 10.39
C ARG A 51 -3.52 -1.29 10.66
N GLU A 52 -3.09 -2.07 11.65
CA GLU A 52 -3.79 -3.26 12.06
C GLU A 52 -4.57 -2.98 13.34
N PHE A 53 -5.82 -3.45 13.38
CA PHE A 53 -6.65 -3.37 14.57
C PHE A 53 -7.27 -4.74 14.77
N SER A 54 -6.90 -5.41 15.84
CA SER A 54 -7.48 -6.72 16.20
C SER A 54 -7.42 -7.74 15.06
N GLY A 55 -6.29 -7.79 14.40
CA GLY A 55 -6.09 -8.76 13.34
C GLY A 55 -6.55 -8.32 11.96
N GLU A 56 -7.19 -7.16 11.85
CA GLU A 56 -7.60 -6.61 10.57
C GLU A 56 -6.72 -5.46 10.19
N TYR A 57 -6.28 -5.44 8.95
CA TYR A 57 -5.50 -4.30 8.44
C TYR A 57 -6.46 -3.33 7.75
N TRP A 58 -6.29 -2.05 8.04
CA TRP A 58 -7.14 -0.98 7.50
C TRP A 58 -6.29 -0.03 6.68
N ILE A 59 -6.84 0.40 5.54
CA ILE A 59 -6.20 1.42 4.71
C ILE A 59 -6.86 2.77 5.00
N PHE A 60 -6.04 3.81 5.10
CA PHE A 60 -6.50 5.16 5.36
C PHE A 60 -5.99 6.06 4.24
N ASN A 61 -6.85 6.87 3.66
CA ASN A 61 -6.43 7.87 2.70
C ASN A 61 -5.91 9.09 3.42
N LEU A 62 -4.72 9.53 3.06
CA LEU A 62 -4.10 10.74 3.62
C LEU A 62 -3.88 11.78 2.54
N SER A 63 -4.23 11.50 1.30
CA SER A 63 -4.06 12.41 0.20
C SER A 63 -5.24 13.35 0.08
N GLU A 64 -4.96 14.66 -0.06
CA GLU A 64 -6.02 15.63 -0.24
C GLU A 64 -6.29 15.89 -1.71
N SER A 65 -5.41 15.47 -2.58
CA SER A 65 -5.56 15.84 -3.99
C SER A 65 -5.95 14.69 -4.90
N ASN A 66 -5.36 13.51 -4.72
CA ASN A 66 -5.56 12.44 -5.69
C ASN A 66 -6.38 11.27 -5.19
N GLY A 67 -6.46 11.10 -3.90
CA GLY A 67 -7.26 10.03 -3.32
C GLY A 67 -6.64 8.66 -3.42
N THR A 68 -7.23 7.73 -2.71
CA THR A 68 -6.82 6.33 -2.67
C THR A 68 -8.03 5.49 -3.08
N MET A 69 -7.82 4.53 -3.97
CA MET A 69 -8.91 3.69 -4.43
C MET A 69 -8.70 2.27 -3.95
N LEU A 70 -9.79 1.60 -3.65
CA LEU A 70 -9.78 0.20 -3.29
C LEU A 70 -10.74 -0.51 -4.23
N ASN A 71 -10.21 -1.40 -5.05
CA ASN A 71 -10.99 -2.14 -6.05
C ASN A 71 -11.82 -1.21 -6.93
N GLY A 72 -11.25 -0.06 -7.27
CA GLY A 72 -11.90 0.90 -8.16
C GLY A 72 -12.80 1.93 -7.48
N TRP A 73 -12.91 1.90 -6.15
CA TRP A 73 -13.75 2.86 -5.43
C TRP A 73 -12.88 3.77 -4.56
N LEU A 74 -13.20 5.04 -4.55
CA LEU A 74 -12.51 5.97 -3.65
C LEU A 74 -12.88 5.63 -2.22
N VAL A 75 -11.87 5.57 -1.36
CA VAL A 75 -12.10 5.25 0.05
C VAL A 75 -11.43 6.29 0.93
N ASP A 76 -11.98 6.49 2.11
CA ASP A 76 -11.38 7.33 3.12
C ASP A 76 -10.69 6.44 4.14
N LYS A 77 -11.39 5.45 4.66
CA LYS A 77 -10.80 4.40 5.48
C LYS A 77 -11.67 3.17 5.37
N THR A 78 -11.05 2.02 5.31
CA THR A 78 -11.80 0.77 5.18
C THR A 78 -10.89 -0.41 5.51
N PRO A 79 -11.44 -1.52 5.98
CA PRO A 79 -10.62 -2.70 6.17
C PRO A 79 -10.18 -3.26 4.83
N LEU A 80 -9.03 -3.91 4.83
CA LEU A 80 -8.49 -4.60 3.67
C LEU A 80 -8.83 -6.07 3.79
N LEU A 81 -9.36 -6.63 2.70
CA LEU A 81 -9.61 -8.05 2.62
C LEU A 81 -8.56 -8.69 1.74
N ASP A 82 -8.36 -9.98 1.92
CA ASP A 82 -7.38 -10.70 1.11
C ASP A 82 -7.77 -10.59 -0.36
N GLY A 83 -6.81 -10.21 -1.18
CA GLY A 83 -7.05 -10.03 -2.62
C GLY A 83 -7.46 -8.64 -3.05
N ASP A 84 -7.65 -7.71 -2.11
CA ASP A 84 -8.00 -6.33 -2.47
C ASP A 84 -6.87 -5.66 -3.23
N VAL A 85 -7.21 -4.76 -4.13
CA VAL A 85 -6.25 -3.98 -4.90
C VAL A 85 -6.37 -2.52 -4.52
N ILE A 86 -5.29 -1.96 -3.98
CA ILE A 86 -5.20 -0.56 -3.64
C ILE A 86 -4.59 0.17 -4.82
N GLN A 87 -5.19 1.28 -5.25
CA GLN A 87 -4.64 2.10 -6.32
C GLN A 87 -4.24 3.45 -5.79
N ILE A 88 -2.98 3.81 -5.98
CA ILE A 88 -2.40 5.06 -5.53
C ILE A 88 -1.60 5.63 -6.69
N GLY A 89 -2.09 6.71 -7.27
CA GLY A 89 -1.43 7.30 -8.43
C GLY A 89 -1.34 6.29 -9.56
N ALA A 90 -0.13 6.07 -10.05
CA ALA A 90 0.10 5.12 -11.13
C ALA A 90 0.42 3.71 -10.64
N TYR A 91 0.17 3.44 -9.37
CA TYR A 91 0.54 2.15 -8.78
C TYR A 91 -0.67 1.35 -8.34
N SER A 92 -0.57 0.05 -8.48
CA SER A 92 -1.52 -0.90 -7.89
C SER A 92 -0.78 -1.74 -6.87
N LEU A 93 -1.38 -1.93 -5.71
CA LEU A 93 -0.82 -2.72 -4.64
C LEU A 93 -1.81 -3.83 -4.33
N LEU A 94 -1.42 -5.07 -4.62
CA LEU A 94 -2.28 -6.21 -4.34
C LEU A 94 -2.04 -6.64 -2.88
N ALA A 95 -3.09 -6.65 -2.10
CA ALA A 95 -3.02 -6.98 -0.68
C ALA A 95 -3.39 -8.43 -0.45
N ASN A 96 -2.54 -9.17 0.24
CA ASN A 96 -2.82 -10.54 0.61
C ASN A 96 -2.39 -10.76 2.05
N TYR A 97 -3.18 -11.55 2.76
CA TYR A 97 -2.82 -11.93 4.10
C TYR A 97 -1.96 -13.19 4.04
N VAL A 98 -0.81 -13.14 4.70
CA VAL A 98 0.08 -14.30 4.75
C VAL A 98 0.27 -14.58 6.23
N LYS A 99 -0.51 -15.50 6.75
CA LYS A 99 -0.60 -15.75 8.18
C LYS A 99 -1.10 -14.48 8.85
N LYS A 100 -0.34 -13.86 9.71
CA LYS A 100 -0.76 -12.63 10.36
C LYS A 100 -0.13 -11.40 9.73
N ALA A 101 0.63 -11.57 8.67
CA ALA A 101 1.27 -10.45 7.98
C ALA A 101 0.42 -9.99 6.81
N LEU A 102 0.61 -8.75 6.41
CA LEU A 102 -0.01 -8.22 5.20
C LEU A 102 1.06 -8.10 4.12
N SER A 103 0.84 -8.75 3.00
CA SER A 103 1.73 -8.67 1.86
C SER A 103 1.17 -7.66 0.87
N LEU A 104 2.00 -6.77 0.37
CA LEU A 104 1.62 -5.81 -0.65
C LEU A 104 2.52 -6.04 -1.85
N THR A 105 1.92 -6.42 -2.97
CA THR A 105 2.66 -6.60 -4.21
C THR A 105 2.48 -5.35 -5.05
N VAL A 106 3.56 -4.63 -5.27
CA VAL A 106 3.55 -3.32 -5.91
C VAL A 106 3.79 -3.46 -7.39
N GLN A 107 2.94 -2.83 -8.18
CA GLN A 107 3.07 -2.81 -9.63
C GLN A 107 2.79 -1.40 -10.12
N MET A 108 3.60 -0.94 -11.06
CA MET A 108 3.33 0.33 -11.72
C MET A 108 2.47 0.06 -12.93
N ASP A 109 1.41 0.83 -13.08
CA ASP A 109 0.41 0.57 -14.11
C ASP A 109 0.70 1.25 -15.44
N THR A 110 1.82 1.93 -15.55
CA THR A 110 2.07 2.72 -16.71
C THR A 110 2.43 1.96 -17.94
N GLU A 111 2.62 0.69 -17.79
CA GLU A 111 3.05 -0.02 -18.91
C GLU A 111 1.97 -0.33 -19.83
N ILE A 112 0.84 0.00 -19.51
CA ILE A 112 -0.17 -0.30 -20.32
C ILE A 112 -0.29 0.68 -21.29
N HIS A 113 0.01 0.54 -22.46
CA HIS A 113 -0.23 1.49 -23.38
C HIS A 113 -0.58 0.92 -24.55
N PRO A 114 -1.37 1.38 -25.01
CA PRO A 114 -1.89 0.95 -26.08
C PRO A 114 -1.16 1.25 -27.19
N VAL A 115 -0.64 1.61 -27.51
CA VAL A 115 -0.03 1.82 -28.64
C VAL A 115 -0.50 2.22 -29.57
#